data_5072e78597e60a11c02bb70df07813be
#
_entry.id   5072e78597e60a11c02bb70df07813be
#
_cell.length_a   1.000
_cell.length_b   1.000
_cell.length_c   1.000
_cell.angle_alpha   90.00
_cell.angle_beta   90.00
_cell.angle_gamma   90.00
#
_symmetry.space_group_name_H-M   'P 1'
#
loop_
_entity.id
_entity.type
_entity.pdbx_description
1 polymer ?
#
loop_
_entity_poly.entity_id
_entity_poly.type
_entity_poly.pdbx_seq_one_letter_code
_entity_poly.pdbx_strand_id
1 'polypeptide(L)'
;CGKEKHEYEHVDTPEDLWDDMVSFITPEAMEEAVFTDVKQVREENIRQIKEKLEERYAEEHEDWLPLIDDAVYKFQKKTVRKMILKDHKRPDGRAINEIRPLAAEIDLLPRVHGSGMFTRGQTQIMTITTLAPLSEAQKIDGLDANVTSKRYMHHYNFPSYSVGETKPSRGPGRREIGHGALAERALVPVLPSEDEFPYAIRTVSETLESNGSTSQASICASTLSLMAASVPIKKP
;
A
#
# COMPACT_ATOMS: atom_id res chain seq x y z
N CYS A 1 5.81 -34.07 -2.67
CA CYS A 1 5.77 -33.23 -3.89
C CYS A 1 6.91 -32.22 -3.97
N GLY A 2 7.85 -32.23 -3.02
CA GLY A 2 9.02 -31.37 -3.07
C GLY A 2 9.95 -31.74 -4.22
N LYS A 3 10.50 -30.74 -4.89
CA LYS A 3 11.57 -30.88 -5.88
C LYS A 3 12.80 -30.16 -5.37
N GLU A 4 13.96 -30.64 -5.82
CA GLU A 4 15.22 -29.95 -5.58
C GLU A 4 15.15 -28.52 -6.15
N LYS A 5 15.63 -27.54 -5.38
CA LYS A 5 15.62 -26.13 -5.82
C LYS A 5 16.68 -25.93 -6.87
N HIS A 6 16.35 -25.11 -7.88
CA HIS A 6 17.34 -24.66 -8.84
C HIS A 6 18.44 -23.83 -8.14
N GLU A 7 19.68 -24.16 -8.46
CA GLU A 7 20.81 -23.29 -8.16
C GLU A 7 20.77 -22.07 -9.09
N TYR A 8 21.03 -20.89 -8.57
CA TYR A 8 21.16 -19.65 -9.32
C TYR A 8 22.25 -18.80 -8.73
N GLU A 9 22.92 -18.02 -9.57
CA GLU A 9 23.91 -17.05 -9.11
C GLU A 9 23.22 -15.91 -8.35
N HIS A 10 23.61 -15.74 -7.10
CA HIS A 10 23.16 -14.62 -6.29
C HIS A 10 24.08 -13.44 -6.54
N VAL A 11 23.57 -12.36 -7.10
CA VAL A 11 24.31 -11.10 -7.21
C VAL A 11 24.15 -10.35 -5.90
N ASP A 12 25.13 -10.48 -5.03
CA ASP A 12 25.18 -9.72 -3.78
C ASP A 12 26.03 -8.45 -3.94
N THR A 13 25.81 -7.47 -3.06
CA THR A 13 26.64 -6.27 -2.98
C THR A 13 28.06 -6.67 -2.59
N PRO A 14 29.11 -6.39 -3.40
CA PRO A 14 30.50 -6.67 -3.05
C PRO A 14 30.92 -5.98 -1.75
N GLU A 15 31.82 -6.60 -0.98
CA GLU A 15 32.30 -6.02 0.29
C GLU A 15 33.02 -4.69 0.05
N ASP A 16 33.83 -4.61 -1.00
CA ASP A 16 34.55 -3.39 -1.37
C ASP A 16 33.60 -2.22 -1.67
N LEU A 17 32.56 -2.46 -2.45
CA LEU A 17 31.51 -1.46 -2.69
C LEU A 17 30.82 -1.06 -1.38
N TRP A 18 30.51 -2.04 -0.53
CA TRP A 18 29.86 -1.77 0.74
C TRP A 18 30.72 -0.88 1.65
N ASP A 19 31.99 -1.20 1.80
CA ASP A 19 32.90 -0.49 2.70
C ASP A 19 33.21 0.92 2.19
N ASP A 20 33.43 1.11 0.88
CA ASP A 20 33.60 2.45 0.30
C ASP A 20 32.34 3.29 0.43
N MET A 21 31.19 2.73 0.10
CA MET A 21 29.89 3.42 0.23
C MET A 21 29.62 3.86 1.66
N VAL A 22 29.80 2.99 2.65
CA VAL A 22 29.55 3.30 4.07
C VAL A 22 30.58 4.31 4.62
N SER A 23 31.80 4.30 4.08
CA SER A 23 32.82 5.31 4.41
C SER A 23 32.48 6.68 3.83
N PHE A 24 31.96 6.72 2.61
CA PHE A 24 31.60 7.97 1.91
C PHE A 24 30.27 8.53 2.40
N ILE A 25 29.22 7.70 2.50
CA ILE A 25 27.93 8.05 3.10
C ILE A 25 27.92 7.49 4.51
N THR A 26 28.32 8.30 5.48
CA THR A 26 28.41 7.83 6.87
C THR A 26 27.05 7.35 7.43
N PRO A 27 27.06 6.46 8.44
CA PRO A 27 25.83 6.03 9.10
C PRO A 27 24.97 7.19 9.63
N GLU A 28 25.61 8.27 10.08
CA GLU A 28 24.94 9.48 10.58
C GLU A 28 24.25 10.22 9.43
N ALA A 29 24.91 10.37 8.27
CA ALA A 29 24.32 10.99 7.09
C ALA A 29 23.12 10.18 6.55
N MET A 30 23.21 8.85 6.58
CA MET A 30 22.09 7.98 6.22
C MET A 30 20.93 8.08 7.22
N GLU A 31 21.23 8.16 8.52
CA GLU A 31 20.22 8.37 9.56
C GLU A 31 19.49 9.70 9.38
N GLU A 32 20.21 10.79 9.11
CA GLU A 32 19.64 12.10 8.83
C GLU A 32 18.75 12.08 7.57
N ALA A 33 19.19 11.41 6.52
CA ALA A 33 18.44 11.28 5.28
C ALA A 33 17.10 10.55 5.44
N VAL A 34 17.02 9.55 6.30
CA VAL A 34 15.80 8.77 6.53
C VAL A 34 14.91 9.33 7.63
N PHE A 35 15.43 10.19 8.51
CA PHE A 35 14.70 10.72 9.67
C PHE A 35 13.83 11.92 9.28
N THR A 36 12.65 11.64 8.78
CA THR A 36 11.62 12.64 8.45
C THR A 36 10.24 12.00 8.42
N ASP A 37 9.21 12.74 8.82
CA ASP A 37 7.80 12.33 8.77
C ASP A 37 7.22 12.46 7.34
N VAL A 38 7.85 13.26 6.48
CA VAL A 38 7.40 13.49 5.10
C VAL A 38 8.05 12.48 4.14
N LYS A 39 7.23 11.60 3.57
CA LYS A 39 7.68 10.54 2.64
C LYS A 39 8.47 11.10 1.46
N GLN A 40 7.97 12.14 0.80
CA GLN A 40 8.60 12.73 -0.39
C GLN A 40 9.99 13.30 -0.09
N VAL A 41 10.17 13.92 1.08
CA VAL A 41 11.48 14.43 1.52
C VAL A 41 12.47 13.29 1.71
N ARG A 42 12.04 12.19 2.33
CA ARG A 42 12.88 11.00 2.50
C ARG A 42 13.30 10.38 1.18
N GLU A 43 12.36 10.23 0.25
CA GLU A 43 12.63 9.69 -1.08
C GLU A 43 13.61 10.58 -1.85
N GLU A 44 13.46 11.90 -1.75
CA GLU A 44 14.38 12.87 -2.35
C GLU A 44 15.78 12.78 -1.73
N ASN A 45 15.89 12.73 -0.41
CA ASN A 45 17.19 12.60 0.26
C ASN A 45 17.93 11.30 -0.17
N ILE A 46 17.21 10.19 -0.28
CA ILE A 46 17.78 8.92 -0.75
C ILE A 46 18.18 9.00 -2.23
N ARG A 47 17.39 9.68 -3.06
CA ARG A 47 17.73 9.92 -4.47
C ARG A 47 19.04 10.69 -4.59
N GLN A 48 19.21 11.77 -3.82
CA GLN A 48 20.45 12.56 -3.80
C GLN A 48 21.68 11.74 -3.34
N ILE A 49 21.49 10.82 -2.38
CA ILE A 49 22.55 9.90 -1.98
C ILE A 49 22.96 9.00 -3.15
N LYS A 50 21.99 8.44 -3.88
CA LYS A 50 22.25 7.60 -5.05
C LYS A 50 22.99 8.36 -6.14
N GLU A 51 22.55 9.56 -6.49
CA GLU A 51 23.20 10.42 -7.49
C GLU A 51 24.66 10.71 -7.14
N LYS A 52 24.94 11.02 -5.88
CA LYS A 52 26.35 11.23 -5.42
C LYS A 52 27.20 9.98 -5.56
N LEU A 53 26.63 8.79 -5.35
CA LEU A 53 27.34 7.53 -5.53
C LEU A 53 27.53 7.20 -7.01
N GLU A 54 26.53 7.45 -7.85
CA GLU A 54 26.63 7.29 -9.30
C GLU A 54 27.71 8.21 -9.89
N GLU A 55 27.74 9.49 -9.49
CA GLU A 55 28.78 10.42 -9.88
C GLU A 55 30.19 9.97 -9.43
N ARG A 56 30.30 9.47 -8.20
CA ARG A 56 31.57 9.01 -7.65
C ARG A 56 32.12 7.78 -8.38
N TYR A 57 31.27 6.83 -8.74
CA TYR A 57 31.68 5.56 -9.33
C TYR A 57 31.69 5.57 -10.86
N ALA A 58 31.21 6.63 -11.50
CA ALA A 58 31.07 6.69 -12.95
C ALA A 58 32.41 6.48 -13.72
N GLU A 59 33.54 6.91 -13.17
CA GLU A 59 34.84 6.85 -13.84
C GLU A 59 35.68 5.66 -13.41
N GLU A 60 35.62 5.26 -12.13
CA GLU A 60 36.55 4.28 -11.55
C GLU A 60 35.93 2.89 -11.34
N HIS A 61 34.61 2.82 -11.21
CA HIS A 61 33.88 1.60 -10.85
C HIS A 61 32.55 1.49 -11.60
N GLU A 62 32.59 1.54 -12.93
CA GLU A 62 31.36 1.44 -13.77
C GLU A 62 30.60 0.13 -13.53
N ASP A 63 31.26 -0.94 -13.14
CA ASP A 63 30.69 -2.24 -12.78
C ASP A 63 29.83 -2.20 -11.50
N TRP A 64 30.02 -1.19 -10.64
CA TRP A 64 29.23 -0.98 -9.41
C TRP A 64 27.90 -0.23 -9.66
N LEU A 65 27.80 0.54 -10.74
CA LEU A 65 26.61 1.36 -11.01
C LEU A 65 25.29 0.56 -10.96
N PRO A 66 25.16 -0.64 -11.55
CA PRO A 66 23.93 -1.42 -11.45
C PRO A 66 23.59 -1.93 -10.05
N LEU A 67 24.57 -1.90 -9.12
CA LEU A 67 24.44 -2.42 -7.76
C LEU A 67 24.09 -1.35 -6.72
N ILE A 68 24.21 -0.06 -7.08
CA ILE A 68 24.01 1.08 -6.16
C ILE A 68 22.62 1.03 -5.51
N ASP A 69 21.57 0.77 -6.28
CA ASP A 69 20.20 0.70 -5.76
C ASP A 69 20.04 -0.32 -4.65
N ASP A 70 20.58 -1.53 -4.83
CA ASP A 70 20.52 -2.59 -3.83
C ASP A 70 21.41 -2.29 -2.62
N ALA A 71 22.62 -1.77 -2.84
CA ALA A 71 23.54 -1.39 -1.78
C ALA A 71 22.95 -0.28 -0.88
N VAL A 72 22.43 0.79 -1.47
CA VAL A 72 21.78 1.89 -0.74
C VAL A 72 20.54 1.38 0.01
N TYR A 73 19.71 0.53 -0.60
CA TYR A 73 18.58 -0.09 0.07
C TYR A 73 18.98 -0.94 1.28
N LYS A 74 20.03 -1.76 1.15
CA LYS A 74 20.58 -2.55 2.26
C LYS A 74 21.10 -1.65 3.39
N PHE A 75 21.78 -0.56 3.04
CA PHE A 75 22.31 0.41 4.01
C PHE A 75 21.17 1.13 4.74
N GLN A 76 20.20 1.67 4.02
CA GLN A 76 18.99 2.28 4.59
C GLN A 76 18.28 1.32 5.54
N LYS A 77 18.08 0.08 5.12
CA LYS A 77 17.44 -0.96 5.93
C LYS A 77 18.21 -1.24 7.23
N LYS A 78 19.54 -1.34 7.16
CA LYS A 78 20.40 -1.57 8.33
C LYS A 78 20.33 -0.39 9.30
N THR A 79 20.38 0.84 8.78
CA THR A 79 20.27 2.08 9.57
C THR A 79 18.91 2.18 10.28
N VAL A 80 17.81 2.04 9.55
CA VAL A 80 16.46 2.10 10.13
C VAL A 80 16.24 1.00 11.17
N ARG A 81 16.74 -0.22 10.94
CA ARG A 81 16.65 -1.29 11.93
C ARG A 81 17.46 -0.97 13.20
N LYS A 82 18.64 -0.38 13.07
CA LYS A 82 19.43 0.09 14.22
C LYS A 82 18.64 1.15 15.01
N MET A 83 18.12 2.16 14.33
CA MET A 83 17.31 3.22 14.96
C MET A 83 16.16 2.64 15.79
N ILE A 84 15.40 1.69 15.22
CA ILE A 84 14.25 1.10 15.91
C ILE A 84 14.67 0.18 17.06
N LEU A 85 15.65 -0.72 16.85
CA LEU A 85 15.97 -1.79 17.79
C LEU A 85 16.91 -1.36 18.91
N LYS A 86 17.84 -0.42 18.62
CA LYS A 86 18.84 0.04 19.58
C LYS A 86 18.49 1.40 20.17
N ASP A 87 18.09 2.34 19.30
CA ASP A 87 17.90 3.72 19.70
C ASP A 87 16.43 4.01 20.07
N HIS A 88 15.53 3.00 19.85
CA HIS A 88 14.08 3.11 20.08
C HIS A 88 13.44 4.30 19.37
N LYS A 89 13.98 4.66 18.20
CA LYS A 89 13.62 5.83 17.41
C LYS A 89 13.05 5.41 16.06
N ARG A 90 11.84 5.85 15.76
CA ARG A 90 11.24 5.59 14.44
C ARG A 90 11.66 6.66 13.43
N PRO A 91 11.80 6.30 12.14
CA PRO A 91 12.23 7.26 11.10
C PRO A 91 11.34 8.49 10.99
N ASP A 92 10.08 8.38 11.33
CA ASP A 92 9.09 9.47 11.29
C ASP A 92 8.91 10.20 12.64
N GLY A 93 9.80 9.97 13.60
CA GLY A 93 9.82 10.64 14.90
C GLY A 93 8.76 10.18 15.90
N ARG A 94 7.85 9.28 15.52
CA ARG A 94 6.82 8.75 16.43
C ARG A 94 7.42 7.83 17.51
N ALA A 95 6.77 7.75 18.65
CA ALA A 95 7.09 6.74 19.67
C ALA A 95 6.84 5.32 19.12
N ILE A 96 7.47 4.31 19.73
CA ILE A 96 7.40 2.92 19.23
C ILE A 96 5.96 2.38 19.19
N ASN A 97 5.12 2.76 20.12
CA ASN A 97 3.71 2.37 20.24
C ASN A 97 2.71 3.41 19.70
N GLU A 98 3.20 4.51 19.13
CA GLU A 98 2.36 5.57 18.59
C GLU A 98 1.83 5.20 17.19
N ILE A 99 0.53 5.35 16.97
CA ILE A 99 -0.11 5.25 15.66
C ILE A 99 -0.22 6.64 15.01
N ARG A 100 -0.27 6.68 13.67
CA ARG A 100 -0.50 7.94 12.95
C ARG A 100 -1.89 8.47 13.26
N PRO A 101 -2.10 9.81 13.20
CA PRO A 101 -3.42 10.41 13.36
C PRO A 101 -4.46 9.75 12.45
N LEU A 102 -5.64 9.47 13.00
CA LEU A 102 -6.76 8.89 12.27
C LEU A 102 -7.85 9.95 12.10
N ALA A 103 -8.47 9.95 10.91
CA ALA A 103 -9.69 10.71 10.64
C ALA A 103 -10.66 9.85 9.84
N ALA A 104 -11.96 10.04 10.07
CA ALA A 104 -13.04 9.34 9.39
C ALA A 104 -14.13 10.33 9.03
N GLU A 105 -14.57 10.32 7.79
CA GLU A 105 -15.63 11.18 7.26
C GLU A 105 -16.64 10.36 6.47
N ILE A 106 -17.90 10.74 6.51
CA ILE A 106 -18.99 10.11 5.76
C ILE A 106 -19.77 11.16 4.97
N ASP A 107 -20.60 10.71 4.03
CA ASP A 107 -21.53 11.54 3.25
C ASP A 107 -20.86 12.67 2.45
N LEU A 108 -19.62 12.44 1.99
CA LEU A 108 -18.85 13.39 1.20
C LEU A 108 -19.46 13.67 -0.18
N LEU A 109 -20.13 12.67 -0.74
CA LEU A 109 -20.71 12.73 -2.09
C LEU A 109 -22.24 12.66 -1.99
N PRO A 110 -22.95 13.74 -2.38
CA PRO A 110 -24.40 13.84 -2.11
C PRO A 110 -25.30 13.02 -3.04
N ARG A 111 -24.74 12.40 -4.10
CA ARG A 111 -25.53 11.67 -5.11
C ARG A 111 -25.23 10.16 -5.17
N VAL A 112 -24.53 9.65 -4.19
CA VAL A 112 -24.26 8.21 -4.05
C VAL A 112 -25.11 7.64 -2.92
N HIS A 113 -25.22 6.32 -2.81
CA HIS A 113 -25.97 5.69 -1.73
C HIS A 113 -25.23 5.79 -0.39
N GLY A 114 -23.89 5.78 -0.41
CA GLY A 114 -23.06 6.04 0.74
C GLY A 114 -21.63 6.33 0.31
N SER A 115 -20.95 7.19 1.04
CA SER A 115 -19.51 7.46 0.87
C SER A 115 -18.83 7.54 2.22
N GLY A 116 -17.58 7.07 2.28
CA GLY A 116 -16.75 7.12 3.46
C GLY A 116 -15.31 7.40 3.10
N MET A 117 -14.66 8.27 3.85
CA MET A 117 -13.24 8.54 3.72
C MET A 117 -12.53 8.16 5.02
N PHE A 118 -11.45 7.44 4.89
CA PHE A 118 -10.58 7.08 6.00
C PHE A 118 -9.18 7.58 5.75
N THR A 119 -8.64 8.32 6.72
CA THR A 119 -7.30 8.90 6.66
C THR A 119 -6.47 8.38 7.83
N ARG A 120 -5.23 7.95 7.56
CA ARG A 120 -4.22 7.57 8.53
C ARG A 120 -2.89 8.24 8.19
N GLY A 121 -2.66 9.41 8.77
CA GLY A 121 -1.54 10.27 8.39
C GLY A 121 -1.66 10.64 6.90
N GLN A 122 -0.68 10.27 6.10
CA GLN A 122 -0.67 10.53 4.65
C GLN A 122 -1.44 9.49 3.82
N THR A 123 -1.91 8.39 4.41
CA THR A 123 -2.73 7.42 3.68
C THR A 123 -4.18 7.84 3.72
N GLN A 124 -4.79 8.05 2.55
CA GLN A 124 -6.17 8.47 2.41
C GLN A 124 -6.91 7.63 1.37
N ILE A 125 -8.04 7.06 1.77
CA ILE A 125 -8.91 6.24 0.92
C ILE A 125 -10.33 6.76 1.00
N MET A 126 -10.94 6.97 -0.16
CA MET A 126 -12.38 7.22 -0.28
C MET A 126 -13.07 5.98 -0.84
N THR A 127 -14.12 5.52 -0.19
CA THR A 127 -14.95 4.41 -0.69
C THR A 127 -16.36 4.89 -0.95
N ILE A 128 -16.92 4.43 -2.07
CA ILE A 128 -18.26 4.75 -2.53
C ILE A 128 -19.06 3.46 -2.60
N THR A 129 -20.24 3.46 -1.97
CA THR A 129 -21.19 2.33 -2.02
C THR A 129 -22.32 2.62 -2.99
N THR A 130 -22.60 1.65 -3.84
CA THR A 130 -23.77 1.63 -4.72
C THR A 130 -24.64 0.41 -4.39
N LEU A 131 -25.93 0.64 -4.25
CA LEU A 131 -26.95 -0.38 -4.04
C LEU A 131 -27.76 -0.55 -5.33
N ALA A 132 -28.11 -1.79 -5.67
CA ALA A 132 -28.88 -2.11 -6.86
C ALA A 132 -29.79 -3.32 -6.60
N PRO A 133 -30.82 -3.59 -7.45
CA PRO A 133 -31.59 -4.82 -7.37
C PRO A 133 -30.68 -6.06 -7.51
N LEU A 134 -31.10 -7.19 -6.95
CA LEU A 134 -30.34 -8.45 -7.01
C LEU A 134 -30.03 -8.94 -8.44
N SER A 135 -30.86 -8.53 -9.43
CA SER A 135 -30.59 -8.78 -10.86
C SER A 135 -29.25 -8.21 -11.35
N GLU A 136 -28.72 -7.18 -10.66
CA GLU A 136 -27.45 -6.53 -10.97
C GLU A 136 -26.26 -7.19 -10.25
N ALA A 137 -26.48 -8.29 -9.52
CA ALA A 137 -25.38 -9.07 -8.95
C ALA A 137 -24.44 -9.56 -10.06
N GLN A 138 -23.14 -9.58 -9.76
CA GLN A 138 -22.14 -10.04 -10.73
C GLN A 138 -22.39 -11.50 -11.08
N LYS A 139 -22.60 -11.79 -12.35
CA LYS A 139 -22.67 -13.18 -12.84
C LYS A 139 -21.25 -13.77 -12.91
N ILE A 140 -21.11 -14.98 -12.40
CA ILE A 140 -19.88 -15.74 -12.39
C ILE A 140 -20.04 -16.88 -13.40
N ASP A 141 -19.28 -16.87 -14.47
CA ASP A 141 -19.19 -17.95 -15.45
C ASP A 141 -17.79 -18.57 -15.33
N GLY A 142 -17.63 -19.46 -14.37
CA GLY A 142 -16.38 -20.11 -14.02
C GLY A 142 -16.49 -21.63 -14.03
N LEU A 143 -15.40 -22.30 -13.69
CA LEU A 143 -15.35 -23.79 -13.63
C LEU A 143 -16.13 -24.35 -12.43
N ASP A 144 -16.40 -23.55 -11.41
CA ASP A 144 -17.20 -23.96 -10.25
C ASP A 144 -18.68 -23.68 -10.52
N ALA A 145 -19.42 -24.73 -10.86
CA ALA A 145 -20.85 -24.66 -11.14
C ALA A 145 -21.72 -24.25 -9.93
N ASN A 146 -21.19 -24.29 -8.69
CA ASN A 146 -21.90 -23.93 -7.48
C ASN A 146 -21.95 -22.41 -7.25
N VAL A 147 -21.06 -21.65 -7.88
CA VAL A 147 -20.97 -20.19 -7.74
C VAL A 147 -21.38 -19.53 -9.04
N THR A 148 -22.65 -19.12 -9.14
CA THR A 148 -23.22 -18.53 -10.35
C THR A 148 -23.35 -17.00 -10.27
N SER A 149 -23.33 -16.44 -9.06
CA SER A 149 -23.46 -14.99 -8.84
C SER A 149 -22.74 -14.54 -7.59
N LYS A 150 -22.38 -13.27 -7.57
CA LYS A 150 -21.78 -12.60 -6.42
C LYS A 150 -22.52 -11.30 -6.14
N ARG A 151 -23.21 -11.24 -5.01
CA ARG A 151 -24.02 -10.11 -4.56
C ARG A 151 -23.18 -8.93 -4.07
N TYR A 152 -22.10 -9.19 -3.36
CA TYR A 152 -21.17 -8.16 -2.88
C TYR A 152 -19.92 -8.10 -3.77
N MET A 153 -19.61 -6.93 -4.25
CA MET A 153 -18.43 -6.64 -5.08
C MET A 153 -17.62 -5.54 -4.43
N HIS A 154 -16.32 -5.78 -4.26
CA HIS A 154 -15.38 -4.76 -3.80
C HIS A 154 -14.32 -4.50 -4.86
N HIS A 155 -14.29 -3.30 -5.41
CA HIS A 155 -13.28 -2.85 -6.34
C HIS A 155 -12.33 -1.88 -5.66
N TYR A 156 -11.05 -1.99 -5.99
CA TYR A 156 -9.99 -1.17 -5.41
C TYR A 156 -9.15 -0.58 -6.54
N ASN A 157 -8.93 0.72 -6.49
CA ASN A 157 -8.10 1.45 -7.43
C ASN A 157 -6.89 2.08 -6.72
N PHE A 158 -5.73 1.94 -7.37
CA PHE A 158 -4.46 2.49 -6.88
C PHE A 158 -3.79 3.31 -8.00
N PRO A 159 -4.31 4.51 -8.30
CA PRO A 159 -3.76 5.35 -9.34
C PRO A 159 -2.35 5.84 -8.98
N SER A 160 -1.54 6.10 -10.00
CA SER A 160 -0.14 6.50 -9.84
C SER A 160 0.04 7.79 -9.05
N TYR A 161 -0.91 8.72 -9.17
CA TYR A 161 -0.86 9.98 -8.43
C TYR A 161 -0.89 9.77 -6.91
N SER A 162 -1.46 8.66 -6.42
CA SER A 162 -1.52 8.34 -4.98
C SER A 162 -0.14 8.18 -4.33
N VAL A 163 0.88 7.94 -5.12
CA VAL A 163 2.29 7.85 -4.69
C VAL A 163 3.16 8.94 -5.33
N GLY A 164 2.55 9.97 -5.97
CA GLY A 164 3.27 11.06 -6.61
C GLY A 164 3.92 10.71 -7.96
N GLU A 165 3.50 9.59 -8.58
CA GLU A 165 4.07 9.15 -9.86
C GLU A 165 3.16 9.51 -11.04
N THR A 166 3.76 9.71 -12.20
CA THR A 166 3.06 9.89 -13.48
C THR A 166 3.22 8.62 -14.32
N LYS A 167 2.12 7.90 -14.53
CA LYS A 167 2.08 6.67 -15.34
C LYS A 167 0.82 6.63 -16.20
N PRO A 168 0.84 5.96 -17.37
CA PRO A 168 -0.37 5.71 -18.14
C PRO A 168 -1.41 4.97 -17.31
N SER A 169 -2.67 5.43 -17.35
CA SER A 169 -3.79 4.72 -16.74
C SER A 169 -4.14 3.51 -17.60
N ARG A 170 -3.97 2.33 -17.03
CA ARG A 170 -4.36 1.03 -17.62
C ARG A 170 -5.42 0.40 -16.72
N GLY A 171 -6.04 -0.67 -17.17
CA GLY A 171 -6.97 -1.44 -16.33
C GLY A 171 -6.29 -1.97 -15.05
N PRO A 172 -7.07 -2.50 -14.09
CA PRO A 172 -6.56 -2.93 -12.79
C PRO A 172 -5.52 -4.03 -12.93
N GLY A 173 -4.38 -3.83 -12.27
CA GLY A 173 -3.30 -4.80 -12.19
C GLY A 173 -3.55 -5.84 -11.08
N ARG A 174 -2.61 -6.77 -10.92
CA ARG A 174 -2.71 -7.84 -9.91
C ARG A 174 -2.75 -7.29 -8.47
N ARG A 175 -2.12 -6.14 -8.24
CA ARG A 175 -2.14 -5.46 -6.94
C ARG A 175 -3.56 -5.00 -6.58
N GLU A 176 -4.23 -4.32 -7.49
CA GLU A 176 -5.59 -3.84 -7.29
C GLU A 176 -6.57 -5.00 -7.10
N ILE A 177 -6.44 -6.05 -7.89
CA ILE A 177 -7.27 -7.26 -7.76
C ILE A 177 -7.04 -7.93 -6.40
N GLY A 178 -5.80 -8.09 -5.98
CA GLY A 178 -5.44 -8.71 -4.68
C GLY A 178 -5.91 -7.88 -3.48
N HIS A 179 -5.75 -6.56 -3.52
CA HIS A 179 -6.21 -5.66 -2.47
C HIS A 179 -7.74 -5.59 -2.40
N GLY A 180 -8.43 -5.55 -3.54
CA GLY A 180 -9.89 -5.63 -3.60
C GLY A 180 -10.41 -6.93 -3.01
N ALA A 181 -9.82 -8.07 -3.38
CA ALA A 181 -10.19 -9.37 -2.84
C ALA A 181 -9.92 -9.51 -1.32
N LEU A 182 -8.88 -8.86 -0.81
CA LEU A 182 -8.61 -8.80 0.64
C LEU A 182 -9.73 -8.07 1.38
N ALA A 183 -10.10 -6.89 0.90
CA ALA A 183 -11.15 -6.08 1.50
C ALA A 183 -12.53 -6.76 1.40
N GLU A 184 -12.84 -7.36 0.26
CA GLU A 184 -14.07 -8.13 0.07
C GLU A 184 -14.20 -9.25 1.09
N ARG A 185 -13.16 -10.07 1.25
CA ARG A 185 -13.16 -11.18 2.22
C ARG A 185 -13.27 -10.72 3.67
N ALA A 186 -12.74 -9.55 3.98
CA ALA A 186 -12.86 -8.98 5.32
C ALA A 186 -14.30 -8.54 5.65
N LEU A 187 -15.02 -8.04 4.64
CA LEU A 187 -16.36 -7.46 4.83
C LEU A 187 -17.50 -8.46 4.66
N VAL A 188 -17.36 -9.46 3.80
CA VAL A 188 -18.41 -10.49 3.57
C VAL A 188 -19.00 -11.08 4.85
N PRO A 189 -18.21 -11.46 5.89
CA PRO A 189 -18.75 -12.04 7.12
C PRO A 189 -19.65 -11.10 7.94
N VAL A 190 -19.51 -9.79 7.77
CA VAL A 190 -20.26 -8.78 8.53
C VAL A 190 -21.44 -8.21 7.76
N LEU A 191 -21.58 -8.55 6.48
CA LEU A 191 -22.72 -8.13 5.69
C LEU A 191 -24.02 -8.84 6.12
N PRO A 192 -25.19 -8.19 5.98
CA PRO A 192 -26.49 -8.83 6.20
C PRO A 192 -26.73 -9.95 5.17
N SER A 193 -27.60 -10.87 5.51
CA SER A 193 -28.10 -11.88 4.56
C SER A 193 -28.93 -11.23 3.43
N GLU A 194 -29.19 -11.99 2.38
CA GLU A 194 -30.02 -11.54 1.26
C GLU A 194 -31.49 -11.29 1.69
N ASP A 195 -31.99 -12.11 2.60
CA ASP A 195 -33.34 -11.96 3.15
C ASP A 195 -33.48 -10.71 4.03
N GLU A 196 -32.44 -10.33 4.76
CA GLU A 196 -32.39 -9.13 5.61
C GLU A 196 -32.20 -7.85 4.80
N PHE A 197 -31.43 -7.93 3.69
CA PHE A 197 -31.09 -6.78 2.87
C PHE A 197 -31.02 -7.19 1.39
N PRO A 198 -32.12 -7.17 0.65
CA PRO A 198 -32.26 -7.75 -0.69
C PRO A 198 -31.69 -6.85 -1.80
N TYR A 199 -30.43 -6.44 -1.66
CA TYR A 199 -29.73 -5.61 -2.65
C TYR A 199 -28.39 -6.23 -3.05
N ALA A 200 -28.02 -6.07 -4.30
CA ALA A 200 -26.64 -6.18 -4.73
C ALA A 200 -25.88 -4.94 -4.23
N ILE A 201 -24.69 -5.16 -3.69
CA ILE A 201 -23.87 -4.13 -3.06
C ILE A 201 -22.54 -4.05 -3.81
N ARG A 202 -22.18 -2.87 -4.29
CA ARG A 202 -20.89 -2.60 -4.88
C ARG A 202 -20.17 -1.49 -4.12
N THR A 203 -18.99 -1.77 -3.61
CA THR A 203 -18.08 -0.77 -3.06
C THR A 203 -16.90 -0.55 -3.99
N VAL A 204 -16.53 0.72 -4.19
CA VAL A 204 -15.34 1.11 -4.97
C VAL A 204 -14.46 1.98 -4.09
N SER A 205 -13.26 1.50 -3.81
CA SER A 205 -12.26 2.22 -3.02
C SER A 205 -11.24 2.90 -3.92
N GLU A 206 -11.12 4.21 -3.79
CA GLU A 206 -10.16 5.05 -4.50
C GLU A 206 -9.03 5.46 -3.55
N THR A 207 -7.80 5.10 -3.89
CA THR A 207 -6.62 5.53 -3.13
C THR A 207 -6.25 6.95 -3.55
N LEU A 208 -6.44 7.92 -2.66
CA LEU A 208 -6.14 9.33 -2.92
C LEU A 208 -4.68 9.63 -2.61
N GLU A 209 -4.16 9.10 -1.50
CA GLU A 209 -2.75 9.22 -1.11
C GLU A 209 -2.30 7.93 -0.39
N SER A 210 -1.03 7.54 -0.55
CA SER A 210 -0.49 6.30 0.01
C SER A 210 0.85 6.48 0.72
N ASN A 211 0.86 6.18 2.00
CA ASN A 211 2.06 5.91 2.80
C ASN A 211 1.93 4.55 3.49
N GLY A 212 1.57 3.51 2.71
CA GLY A 212 1.42 2.14 3.15
C GLY A 212 0.05 1.79 3.75
N SER A 213 -0.25 0.50 3.80
CA SER A 213 -1.47 -0.12 4.37
C SER A 213 -2.79 0.39 3.75
N THR A 214 -2.80 0.69 2.46
CA THR A 214 -3.97 1.20 1.75
C THR A 214 -5.10 0.17 1.65
N SER A 215 -4.79 -1.13 1.56
CA SER A 215 -5.81 -2.18 1.56
C SER A 215 -6.58 -2.26 2.90
N GLN A 216 -5.89 -2.09 4.04
CA GLN A 216 -6.56 -2.03 5.34
C GLN A 216 -7.38 -0.74 5.48
N ALA A 217 -6.86 0.39 5.00
CA ALA A 217 -7.60 1.65 4.96
C ALA A 217 -8.86 1.55 4.07
N SER A 218 -8.82 0.76 2.98
CA SER A 218 -10.01 0.50 2.15
C SER A 218 -11.08 -0.29 2.88
N ILE A 219 -10.73 -1.21 3.78
CA ILE A 219 -11.70 -1.92 4.64
C ILE A 219 -12.38 -0.91 5.57
N CYS A 220 -11.62 -0.04 6.24
CA CYS A 220 -12.16 0.99 7.12
C CYS A 220 -13.09 1.96 6.36
N ALA A 221 -12.64 2.50 5.22
CA ALA A 221 -13.45 3.39 4.40
C ALA A 221 -14.72 2.71 3.87
N SER A 222 -14.64 1.42 3.51
CA SER A 222 -15.81 0.65 3.06
C SER A 222 -16.79 0.40 4.19
N THR A 223 -16.34 0.12 5.40
CA THR A 223 -17.19 0.01 6.58
C THR A 223 -17.98 1.30 6.77
N LEU A 224 -17.31 2.46 6.75
CA LEU A 224 -17.95 3.77 6.84
C LEU A 224 -18.97 4.01 5.71
N SER A 225 -18.59 3.70 4.48
CA SER A 225 -19.43 3.87 3.30
C SER A 225 -20.67 2.96 3.31
N LEU A 226 -20.54 1.70 3.76
CA LEU A 226 -21.65 0.77 3.94
C LEU A 226 -22.65 1.26 5.00
N MET A 227 -22.14 1.74 6.13
CA MET A 227 -22.96 2.32 7.20
C MET A 227 -23.68 3.58 6.71
N ALA A 228 -22.99 4.47 5.99
CA ALA A 228 -23.58 5.66 5.37
C ALA A 228 -24.68 5.30 4.35
N ALA A 229 -24.53 4.16 3.64
CA ALA A 229 -25.55 3.62 2.74
C ALA A 229 -26.69 2.88 3.48
N SER A 230 -26.75 2.94 4.80
CA SER A 230 -27.72 2.24 5.65
C SER A 230 -27.72 0.72 5.49
N VAL A 231 -26.60 0.12 5.10
CA VAL A 231 -26.42 -1.34 5.08
C VAL A 231 -26.28 -1.82 6.53
N PRO A 232 -27.15 -2.70 7.04
CA PRO A 232 -27.12 -3.15 8.44
C PRO A 232 -25.99 -4.18 8.66
N ILE A 233 -24.75 -3.72 8.67
CA ILE A 233 -23.61 -4.58 8.96
C ILE A 233 -23.65 -5.07 10.40
N LYS A 234 -23.21 -6.30 10.64
CA LYS A 234 -23.27 -6.97 11.95
C LYS A 234 -22.28 -6.38 12.96
N LYS A 235 -21.16 -5.89 12.49
CA LYS A 235 -20.10 -5.25 13.28
C LYS A 235 -19.32 -4.27 12.39
N PRO A 236 -18.86 -3.14 12.95
CA PRO A 236 -17.98 -2.22 12.23
C PRO A 236 -16.58 -2.81 12.01
#